data_18124f120522de909d0375badb3407e0
#
_entry.id   18124f120522de909d0375badb3407e0
#
_cell.length_a   1.000
_cell.length_b   1.000
_cell.length_c   1.000
_cell.angle_alpha   90.00
_cell.angle_beta   90.00
_cell.angle_gamma   90.00
#
_symmetry.space_group_name_H-M   'P 1'
#
loop_
_entity.id
_entity.type
_entity.pdbx_description
1 polymer ?
#
loop_
_entity_poly.entity_id
_entity_poly.type
_entity_poly.pdbx_seq_one_letter_code
_entity_poly.pdbx_strand_id
1 'polypeptide(L)'
;DQVPTNWQSKFGGAAWEYVPSLGQWYLHLYDVSQADLNWENPRVREELKKVIRFWKSKGVKGFRFDVVNVISKPEVFEDDLQGDGRRFYTDGPHVHEYIKELTEDTEIADMITVGEMSSTSLDNCIRYSNPKEKELSMCFNFHHLKVDYKNGDKWSLMEPDRMALKKLFEEWQEGMQEANGWNSLFWCNHDQPRVVSRFGDEKTIGKSQPKCSLHLFI
;
A
#
# COMPACT_ATOMS: atom_id res chain seq x y z
N ASP A 1 -17.48 -28.48 2.71
CA ASP A 1 -16.24 -27.73 2.52
C ASP A 1 -16.46 -26.66 1.47
N GLN A 2 -17.12 -25.57 1.87
CA GLN A 2 -17.42 -24.45 0.99
C GLN A 2 -16.33 -23.39 1.13
N VAL A 3 -15.93 -22.73 0.01
CA VAL A 3 -15.00 -21.60 0.07
C VAL A 3 -15.56 -20.52 0.99
N PRO A 4 -14.71 -19.89 1.86
CA PRO A 4 -15.20 -18.94 2.86
C PRO A 4 -15.86 -17.69 2.29
N THR A 5 -15.32 -17.13 1.19
CA THR A 5 -15.91 -15.97 0.48
C THR A 5 -15.55 -16.00 -1.00
N ASN A 6 -16.19 -15.13 -1.78
CA ASN A 6 -15.91 -14.92 -3.20
C ASN A 6 -14.73 -13.96 -3.47
N TRP A 7 -13.93 -13.63 -2.46
CA TRP A 7 -12.82 -12.67 -2.61
C TRP A 7 -11.80 -13.14 -3.64
N GLN A 8 -11.18 -12.15 -4.29
CA GLN A 8 -10.17 -12.40 -5.32
C GLN A 8 -8.79 -11.90 -4.86
N SER A 9 -7.75 -12.64 -5.23
CA SER A 9 -6.37 -12.22 -5.05
C SER A 9 -6.07 -10.98 -5.89
N LYS A 10 -5.19 -10.11 -5.39
CA LYS A 10 -4.67 -8.96 -6.16
C LYS A 10 -3.86 -9.37 -7.38
N PHE A 11 -3.40 -10.61 -7.43
CA PHE A 11 -2.72 -11.20 -8.59
C PHE A 11 -3.67 -11.96 -9.52
N GLY A 12 -4.96 -11.96 -9.22
CA GLY A 12 -6.02 -12.65 -9.97
C GLY A 12 -6.36 -14.01 -9.42
N GLY A 13 -7.56 -14.49 -9.74
CA GLY A 13 -8.08 -15.75 -9.22
C GLY A 13 -8.64 -15.63 -7.80
N ALA A 14 -9.04 -16.76 -7.20
CA ALA A 14 -9.58 -16.81 -5.86
C ALA A 14 -8.54 -16.40 -4.81
N ALA A 15 -9.00 -15.74 -3.73
CA ALA A 15 -8.14 -15.38 -2.60
C ALA A 15 -8.04 -16.50 -1.55
N TRP A 16 -8.71 -17.62 -1.75
CA TRP A 16 -8.75 -18.74 -0.84
C TRP A 16 -8.22 -20.00 -1.50
N GLU A 17 -7.35 -20.72 -0.79
CA GLU A 17 -6.81 -22.01 -1.22
C GLU A 17 -7.13 -23.07 -0.16
N TYR A 18 -7.55 -24.25 -0.61
CA TYR A 18 -7.88 -25.38 0.26
C TYR A 18 -6.68 -26.29 0.47
N VAL A 19 -6.39 -26.63 1.72
CA VAL A 19 -5.33 -27.57 2.08
C VAL A 19 -5.94 -28.92 2.46
N PRO A 20 -5.99 -29.92 1.56
CA PRO A 20 -6.66 -31.20 1.81
C PRO A 20 -6.13 -31.94 3.04
N SER A 21 -4.82 -31.88 3.28
CA SER A 21 -4.18 -32.54 4.43
C SER A 21 -4.60 -31.97 5.78
N LEU A 22 -5.08 -30.72 5.83
CA LEU A 22 -5.54 -30.04 7.03
C LEU A 22 -7.07 -29.94 7.10
N GLY A 23 -7.76 -30.15 5.98
CA GLY A 23 -9.21 -29.93 5.86
C GLY A 23 -9.59 -28.45 6.05
N GLN A 24 -8.72 -27.51 5.68
CA GLN A 24 -8.86 -26.09 5.98
C GLN A 24 -8.56 -25.23 4.75
N TRP A 25 -9.16 -24.04 4.74
CA TRP A 25 -8.87 -22.96 3.80
C TRP A 25 -7.91 -21.96 4.42
N TYR A 26 -7.00 -21.38 3.61
CA TYR A 26 -6.25 -20.19 4.01
C TYR A 26 -6.45 -19.06 3.01
N LEU A 27 -6.35 -17.84 3.52
CA LEU A 27 -6.42 -16.62 2.72
C LEU A 27 -5.06 -16.31 2.11
N HIS A 28 -5.04 -15.87 0.85
CA HIS A 28 -3.87 -15.25 0.21
C HIS A 28 -4.32 -14.07 -0.65
N LEU A 29 -3.96 -12.86 -0.26
CA LEU A 29 -4.33 -11.65 -1.02
C LEU A 29 -3.41 -11.40 -2.23
N TYR A 30 -2.32 -12.14 -2.33
CA TYR A 30 -1.30 -12.08 -3.37
C TYR A 30 -1.08 -13.46 -3.98
N ASP A 31 0.17 -13.93 -4.06
CA ASP A 31 0.47 -15.26 -4.57
C ASP A 31 -0.05 -16.37 -3.63
N VAL A 32 -0.41 -17.51 -4.22
CA VAL A 32 -0.89 -18.67 -3.47
C VAL A 32 0.13 -19.16 -2.42
N SER A 33 1.43 -18.94 -2.66
CA SER A 33 2.49 -19.27 -1.69
C SER A 33 2.62 -18.28 -0.53
N GLN A 34 1.89 -17.16 -0.57
CA GLN A 34 1.96 -16.08 0.42
C GLN A 34 0.70 -16.09 1.30
N ALA A 35 0.61 -17.07 2.20
CA ALA A 35 -0.48 -17.14 3.17
C ALA A 35 -0.58 -15.84 3.98
N ASP A 36 -1.78 -15.27 4.04
CA ASP A 36 -2.04 -14.06 4.82
C ASP A 36 -1.95 -14.34 6.31
N LEU A 37 -1.26 -13.50 7.04
CA LEU A 37 -1.07 -13.67 8.48
C LEU A 37 -2.31 -13.22 9.26
N ASN A 38 -2.70 -14.01 10.24
CA ASN A 38 -3.81 -13.66 11.13
C ASN A 38 -3.37 -12.64 12.19
N TRP A 39 -3.50 -11.36 11.88
CA TRP A 39 -3.15 -10.26 12.79
C TRP A 39 -4.06 -10.14 14.02
N GLU A 40 -5.26 -10.73 14.00
CA GLU A 40 -6.12 -10.84 15.17
C GLU A 40 -5.44 -11.68 16.28
N ASN A 41 -4.57 -12.60 15.90
CA ASN A 41 -3.82 -13.40 16.85
C ASN A 41 -2.64 -12.60 17.44
N PRO A 42 -2.65 -12.30 18.76
CA PRO A 42 -1.58 -11.52 19.38
C PRO A 42 -0.20 -12.21 19.32
N ARG A 43 -0.17 -13.53 19.20
CA ARG A 43 1.11 -14.27 19.03
C ARG A 43 1.74 -13.96 17.68
N VAL A 44 0.95 -13.80 16.62
CA VAL A 44 1.44 -13.41 15.29
C VAL A 44 2.03 -12.00 15.37
N ARG A 45 1.34 -11.05 15.99
CA ARG A 45 1.85 -9.70 16.18
C ARG A 45 3.16 -9.68 16.97
N GLU A 46 3.28 -10.49 18.03
CA GLU A 46 4.52 -10.57 18.80
C GLU A 46 5.68 -11.15 17.97
N GLU A 47 5.45 -12.15 17.12
CA GLU A 47 6.49 -12.67 16.23
C GLU A 47 6.97 -11.61 15.22
N LEU A 48 6.06 -10.79 14.69
CA LEU A 48 6.42 -9.67 13.79
C LEU A 48 7.23 -8.58 14.52
N LYS A 49 6.89 -8.28 15.77
CA LYS A 49 7.69 -7.37 16.61
C LYS A 49 9.12 -7.90 16.83
N LYS A 50 9.29 -9.21 16.99
CA LYS A 50 10.63 -9.82 17.08
C LYS A 50 11.45 -9.59 15.82
N VAL A 51 10.84 -9.67 14.64
CA VAL A 51 11.51 -9.38 13.36
C VAL A 51 12.02 -7.93 13.33
N ILE A 52 11.21 -6.97 13.72
CA ILE A 52 11.60 -5.55 13.79
C ILE A 52 12.74 -5.35 14.78
N ARG A 53 12.60 -5.89 16.01
CA ARG A 53 13.64 -5.79 17.06
C ARG A 53 14.95 -6.42 16.61
N PHE A 54 14.89 -7.53 15.88
CA PHE A 54 16.08 -8.18 15.31
C PHE A 54 16.82 -7.23 14.35
N TRP A 55 16.14 -6.65 13.37
CA TRP A 55 16.79 -5.75 12.41
C TRP A 55 17.25 -4.44 13.06
N LYS A 56 16.47 -3.89 13.99
CA LYS A 56 16.88 -2.74 14.82
C LYS A 56 18.19 -3.03 15.55
N SER A 57 18.34 -4.23 16.15
CA SER A 57 19.57 -4.64 16.84
C SER A 57 20.78 -4.78 15.91
N LYS A 58 20.56 -4.94 14.59
CA LYS A 58 21.59 -4.94 13.57
C LYS A 58 21.95 -3.53 13.06
N GLY A 59 21.35 -2.49 13.62
CA GLY A 59 21.65 -1.10 13.28
C GLY A 59 20.80 -0.50 12.16
N VAL A 60 19.75 -1.19 11.71
CA VAL A 60 18.77 -0.62 10.77
C VAL A 60 18.13 0.63 11.39
N LYS A 61 18.01 1.71 10.60
CA LYS A 61 17.56 3.03 11.03
C LYS A 61 16.18 3.44 10.48
N GLY A 62 15.55 2.57 9.71
CA GLY A 62 14.21 2.82 9.17
C GLY A 62 13.61 1.55 8.58
N PHE A 63 12.30 1.55 8.39
CA PHE A 63 11.55 0.41 7.88
C PHE A 63 10.55 0.86 6.81
N ARG A 64 10.46 0.12 5.72
CA ARG A 64 9.34 0.19 4.80
C ARG A 64 8.42 -1.00 5.07
N PHE A 65 7.16 -0.71 5.28
CA PHE A 65 6.11 -1.72 5.47
C PHE A 65 5.37 -1.94 4.16
N ASP A 66 5.44 -3.18 3.68
CA ASP A 66 4.84 -3.61 2.43
C ASP A 66 3.32 -3.74 2.59
N VAL A 67 2.57 -3.03 1.77
CA VAL A 67 1.09 -3.02 1.70
C VAL A 67 0.42 -3.10 3.08
N VAL A 68 0.92 -2.34 4.01
CA VAL A 68 0.59 -2.45 5.44
C VAL A 68 -0.87 -2.11 5.77
N ASN A 69 -1.57 -1.44 4.88
CA ASN A 69 -2.98 -1.09 5.10
C ASN A 69 -3.98 -2.23 4.83
N VAL A 70 -3.50 -3.43 4.50
CA VAL A 70 -4.37 -4.60 4.29
C VAL A 70 -4.21 -5.69 5.35
N ILE A 71 -3.51 -5.41 6.44
CA ILE A 71 -3.23 -6.39 7.50
C ILE A 71 -4.44 -6.74 8.37
N SER A 72 -5.39 -5.82 8.52
CA SER A 72 -6.60 -6.04 9.33
C SER A 72 -7.76 -6.52 8.47
N LYS A 73 -8.43 -7.57 8.93
CA LYS A 73 -9.61 -8.15 8.28
C LYS A 73 -10.85 -7.93 9.16
N PRO A 74 -12.06 -8.01 8.58
CA PRO A 74 -13.28 -7.96 9.39
C PRO A 74 -13.40 -9.23 10.26
N GLU A 75 -14.10 -9.12 11.38
CA GLU A 75 -14.38 -10.26 12.26
C GLU A 75 -15.20 -11.34 11.55
N VAL A 76 -16.13 -10.93 10.69
CA VAL A 76 -16.98 -11.82 9.91
C VAL A 76 -16.61 -11.69 8.43
N PHE A 77 -16.29 -12.81 7.82
CA PHE A 77 -15.99 -12.88 6.39
C PHE A 77 -17.30 -13.05 5.60
N GLU A 78 -17.56 -12.13 4.70
CA GLU A 78 -18.76 -12.09 3.86
C GLU A 78 -18.39 -12.00 2.38
N ASP A 79 -19.28 -12.51 1.51
CA ASP A 79 -19.15 -12.34 0.07
C ASP A 79 -19.24 -10.86 -0.33
N ASP A 80 -18.39 -10.44 -1.24
CA ASP A 80 -18.51 -9.12 -1.85
C ASP A 80 -19.43 -9.18 -3.07
N LEU A 81 -20.66 -8.74 -2.89
CA LEU A 81 -21.67 -8.70 -3.97
C LEU A 81 -21.45 -7.53 -4.96
N GLN A 82 -20.50 -6.64 -4.68
CA GLN A 82 -20.25 -5.42 -5.47
C GLN A 82 -18.84 -5.35 -6.06
N GLY A 83 -17.95 -6.26 -5.65
CA GLY A 83 -16.55 -6.23 -6.05
C GLY A 83 -15.79 -7.53 -5.80
N ASP A 84 -14.52 -7.38 -5.50
CA ASP A 84 -13.55 -8.46 -5.36
C ASP A 84 -13.13 -8.74 -3.90
N GLY A 85 -13.84 -8.23 -2.92
CA GLY A 85 -13.54 -8.35 -1.49
C GLY A 85 -12.64 -7.24 -0.93
N ARG A 86 -12.03 -6.45 -1.80
CA ARG A 86 -11.02 -5.43 -1.46
C ARG A 86 -11.51 -4.43 -0.41
N ARG A 87 -12.78 -4.03 -0.47
CA ARG A 87 -13.38 -3.08 0.47
C ARG A 87 -13.46 -3.58 1.92
N PHE A 88 -13.38 -4.89 2.14
CA PHE A 88 -13.45 -5.48 3.48
C PHE A 88 -12.11 -5.49 4.21
N TYR A 89 -11.00 -5.54 3.48
CA TYR A 89 -9.67 -5.66 4.07
C TYR A 89 -8.75 -4.46 3.82
N THR A 90 -9.14 -3.51 2.95
CA THR A 90 -8.38 -2.27 2.77
C THR A 90 -8.72 -1.30 3.90
N ASP A 91 -7.70 -0.81 4.59
CA ASP A 91 -7.86 0.06 5.76
C ASP A 91 -8.84 -0.55 6.79
N GLY A 92 -8.66 -1.86 7.06
CA GLY A 92 -9.57 -2.65 7.88
C GLY A 92 -9.70 -2.16 9.33
N PRO A 93 -10.64 -2.72 10.12
CA PRO A 93 -11.12 -2.10 11.36
C PRO A 93 -10.03 -1.85 12.41
N HIS A 94 -9.03 -2.71 12.52
CA HIS A 94 -7.97 -2.62 13.54
C HIS A 94 -6.59 -2.24 12.97
N VAL A 95 -6.51 -1.82 11.70
CA VAL A 95 -5.23 -1.56 11.03
C VAL A 95 -4.38 -0.52 11.76
N HIS A 96 -4.99 0.58 12.17
CA HIS A 96 -4.32 1.66 12.89
C HIS A 96 -3.82 1.21 14.27
N GLU A 97 -4.62 0.42 14.98
CA GLU A 97 -4.25 -0.15 16.28
C GLU A 97 -3.02 -1.06 16.14
N TYR A 98 -3.01 -1.92 15.12
CA TYR A 98 -1.90 -2.84 14.89
C TYR A 98 -0.62 -2.13 14.47
N ILE A 99 -0.70 -1.11 13.60
CA ILE A 99 0.47 -0.32 13.22
C ILE A 99 1.03 0.42 14.43
N LYS A 100 0.17 1.05 15.20
CA LYS A 100 0.57 1.76 16.42
C LYS A 100 1.19 0.83 17.45
N GLU A 101 0.57 -0.32 17.73
CA GLU A 101 1.13 -1.38 18.60
C GLU A 101 2.52 -1.79 18.11
N LEU A 102 2.68 -2.00 16.79
CA LEU A 102 3.93 -2.42 16.20
C LEU A 102 5.03 -1.37 16.39
N THR A 103 4.74 -0.10 16.12
CA THR A 103 5.72 0.98 16.21
C THR A 103 6.10 1.36 17.63
N GLU A 104 5.13 1.40 18.53
CA GLU A 104 5.35 1.71 19.95
C GLU A 104 6.11 0.58 20.67
N ASP A 105 5.64 -0.65 20.57
CA ASP A 105 6.23 -1.81 21.27
C ASP A 105 7.64 -2.17 20.79
N THR A 106 8.00 -1.79 19.57
CA THR A 106 9.35 -1.99 19.04
C THR A 106 10.23 -0.75 19.16
N GLU A 107 9.68 0.35 19.67
CA GLU A 107 10.37 1.63 19.86
C GLU A 107 10.95 2.17 18.55
N ILE A 108 10.20 2.10 17.45
CA ILE A 108 10.60 2.64 16.14
C ILE A 108 9.80 3.87 15.74
N ALA A 109 8.95 4.39 16.61
CA ALA A 109 8.12 5.57 16.34
C ALA A 109 8.95 6.80 15.95
N ASP A 110 10.17 6.92 16.47
CA ASP A 110 11.12 8.01 16.14
C ASP A 110 12.08 7.68 14.99
N MET A 111 11.93 6.48 14.38
CA MET A 111 12.71 6.09 13.20
C MET A 111 11.97 6.49 11.91
N ILE A 112 12.69 6.48 10.79
CA ILE A 112 12.03 6.66 9.50
C ILE A 112 11.20 5.42 9.18
N THR A 113 9.89 5.57 9.13
CA THR A 113 8.96 4.50 8.77
C THR A 113 8.11 4.93 7.57
N VAL A 114 8.05 4.08 6.56
CA VAL A 114 7.30 4.34 5.32
C VAL A 114 6.30 3.23 5.10
N GLY A 115 5.02 3.57 4.97
CA GLY A 115 3.97 2.61 4.63
C GLY A 115 3.61 2.64 3.15
N GLU A 116 3.63 1.48 2.50
CA GLU A 116 2.99 1.32 1.21
C GLU A 116 1.49 1.11 1.39
N MET A 117 0.68 1.96 0.74
CA MET A 117 -0.76 1.92 0.85
C MET A 117 -1.40 1.51 -0.47
N SER A 118 -2.22 0.47 -0.43
CA SER A 118 -2.97 -0.01 -1.59
C SER A 118 -4.42 0.45 -1.51
N SER A 119 -4.92 1.10 -2.57
CA SER A 119 -6.34 1.47 -2.71
C SER A 119 -6.93 2.28 -1.55
N THR A 120 -6.11 3.07 -0.88
CA THR A 120 -6.44 3.88 0.30
C THR A 120 -7.07 5.23 -0.07
N SER A 121 -7.60 5.93 0.94
CA SER A 121 -8.08 7.31 0.83
C SER A 121 -7.08 8.32 1.37
N LEU A 122 -7.30 9.61 1.06
CA LEU A 122 -6.52 10.70 1.62
C LEU A 122 -6.65 10.75 3.15
N ASP A 123 -7.86 10.62 3.68
CA ASP A 123 -8.11 10.65 5.13
C ASP A 123 -7.36 9.55 5.88
N ASN A 124 -7.33 8.34 5.32
CA ASN A 124 -6.56 7.25 5.91
C ASN A 124 -5.05 7.52 5.84
N CYS A 125 -4.54 8.02 4.72
CA CYS A 125 -3.12 8.37 4.60
C CYS A 125 -2.70 9.49 5.56
N ILE A 126 -3.56 10.48 5.79
CA ILE A 126 -3.37 11.50 6.82
C ILE A 126 -3.21 10.83 8.18
N ARG A 127 -4.13 9.95 8.54
CA ARG A 127 -4.10 9.26 9.83
C ARG A 127 -2.82 8.43 10.00
N TYR A 128 -2.45 7.61 9.02
CA TYR A 128 -1.23 6.81 9.06
C TYR A 128 0.05 7.62 9.28
N SER A 129 0.13 8.84 8.75
CA SER A 129 1.35 9.64 8.75
C SER A 129 1.29 10.90 9.63
N ASN A 130 0.19 11.16 10.33
CA ASN A 130 0.12 12.25 11.28
C ASN A 130 0.95 11.93 12.53
N PRO A 131 1.94 12.76 12.91
CA PRO A 131 2.80 12.50 14.06
C PRO A 131 2.08 12.29 15.39
N LYS A 132 0.86 12.82 15.53
CA LYS A 132 0.04 12.65 16.75
C LYS A 132 -0.45 11.21 16.92
N GLU A 133 -0.65 10.50 15.82
CA GLU A 133 -1.11 9.11 15.84
C GLU A 133 0.01 8.13 16.17
N LYS A 134 1.28 8.51 15.98
CA LYS A 134 2.48 7.69 16.25
C LYS A 134 2.48 6.34 15.50
N GLU A 135 1.94 6.36 14.28
CA GLU A 135 1.92 5.18 13.42
C GLU A 135 3.16 5.16 12.53
N LEU A 136 3.17 5.93 11.45
CA LEU A 136 4.24 5.96 10.46
C LEU A 136 4.77 7.37 10.26
N SER A 137 6.05 7.53 9.85
CA SER A 137 6.59 8.83 9.50
C SER A 137 5.97 9.37 8.22
N MET A 138 5.71 8.49 7.26
CA MET A 138 5.15 8.83 5.96
C MET A 138 4.48 7.62 5.32
N CYS A 139 3.66 7.86 4.31
CA CYS A 139 3.09 6.81 3.49
C CYS A 139 3.13 7.21 2.01
N PHE A 140 3.01 6.24 1.12
CA PHE A 140 2.83 6.47 -0.31
C PHE A 140 1.71 5.61 -0.88
N ASN A 141 1.16 6.08 -1.99
CA ASN A 141 0.10 5.40 -2.72
C ASN A 141 0.38 5.46 -4.23
N PHE A 142 -0.49 4.85 -5.03
CA PHE A 142 -0.29 4.70 -6.47
C PHE A 142 -1.29 5.51 -7.32
N HIS A 143 -2.08 6.41 -6.74
CA HIS A 143 -3.15 7.11 -7.46
C HIS A 143 -2.61 7.92 -8.63
N HIS A 144 -1.53 8.66 -8.43
CA HIS A 144 -0.89 9.50 -9.47
C HIS A 144 -0.29 8.70 -10.63
N LEU A 145 0.01 7.42 -10.43
CA LEU A 145 0.55 6.55 -11.48
C LEU A 145 -0.53 5.95 -12.39
N LYS A 146 -1.82 6.13 -12.06
CA LYS A 146 -2.93 5.51 -12.79
C LYS A 146 -3.51 6.39 -13.88
N VAL A 147 -2.99 7.61 -14.06
CA VAL A 147 -3.53 8.59 -15.01
C VAL A 147 -3.28 8.25 -16.49
N ASP A 148 -2.51 7.20 -16.76
CA ASP A 148 -2.27 6.64 -18.09
C ASP A 148 -2.83 5.21 -18.25
N TYR A 149 -3.63 4.74 -17.29
CA TYR A 149 -4.27 3.42 -17.36
C TYR A 149 -5.54 3.48 -18.20
N LYS A 150 -5.52 2.92 -19.39
CA LYS A 150 -6.72 2.82 -20.22
C LYS A 150 -7.71 1.87 -19.55
N ASN A 151 -8.89 2.38 -19.25
CA ASN A 151 -9.96 1.63 -18.58
C ASN A 151 -9.53 1.01 -17.22
N GLY A 152 -8.56 1.63 -16.54
CA GLY A 152 -8.05 1.14 -15.25
C GLY A 152 -7.06 -0.03 -15.36
N ASP A 153 -6.69 -0.45 -16.56
CA ASP A 153 -5.73 -1.54 -16.79
C ASP A 153 -4.29 -0.99 -16.83
N LYS A 154 -3.46 -1.47 -15.91
CA LYS A 154 -2.04 -1.10 -15.77
C LYS A 154 -1.23 -1.33 -17.05
N TRP A 155 -1.59 -2.31 -17.85
CA TRP A 155 -0.84 -2.72 -19.04
C TRP A 155 -1.41 -2.17 -20.36
N SER A 156 -2.59 -1.58 -20.32
CA SER A 156 -3.23 -0.90 -21.44
C SER A 156 -2.99 0.60 -21.32
N LEU A 157 -1.91 1.10 -21.95
CA LEU A 157 -1.50 2.49 -21.83
C LEU A 157 -2.31 3.41 -22.73
N MET A 158 -2.50 4.64 -22.28
CA MET A 158 -3.00 5.78 -23.05
C MET A 158 -2.12 6.99 -22.76
N GLU A 159 -2.29 8.07 -23.53
CA GLU A 159 -1.65 9.34 -23.17
C GLU A 159 -2.04 9.75 -21.75
N PRO A 160 -1.06 10.12 -20.92
CA PRO A 160 -1.33 10.50 -19.52
C PRO A 160 -2.28 11.70 -19.43
N ASP A 161 -3.31 11.57 -18.63
CA ASP A 161 -4.18 12.70 -18.28
C ASP A 161 -3.46 13.65 -17.32
N ARG A 162 -2.81 14.67 -17.90
CA ARG A 162 -2.03 15.64 -17.13
C ARG A 162 -2.87 16.53 -16.22
N MET A 163 -4.14 16.75 -16.57
CA MET A 163 -5.03 17.54 -15.73
C MET A 163 -5.50 16.73 -14.53
N ALA A 164 -5.80 15.44 -14.72
CA ALA A 164 -6.07 14.53 -13.61
C ALA A 164 -4.85 14.41 -12.69
N LEU A 165 -3.65 14.29 -13.26
CA LEU A 165 -2.40 14.23 -12.50
C LEU A 165 -2.20 15.48 -11.63
N LYS A 166 -2.39 16.68 -12.23
CA LYS A 166 -2.26 17.93 -11.50
C LYS A 166 -3.25 18.03 -10.35
N LYS A 167 -4.52 17.68 -10.58
CA LYS A 167 -5.56 17.69 -9.55
C LYS A 167 -5.26 16.71 -8.42
N LEU A 168 -4.77 15.52 -8.75
CA LEU A 168 -4.36 14.54 -7.74
C LEU A 168 -3.23 15.05 -6.85
N PHE A 169 -2.21 15.68 -7.44
CA PHE A 169 -1.13 16.26 -6.65
C PHE A 169 -1.62 17.42 -5.78
N GLU A 170 -2.43 18.30 -6.31
CA GLU A 170 -3.03 19.41 -5.57
C GLU A 170 -3.81 18.86 -4.37
N GLU A 171 -4.79 17.98 -4.60
CA GLU A 171 -5.60 17.37 -3.57
C GLU A 171 -4.78 16.66 -2.47
N TRP A 172 -3.86 15.79 -2.90
CA TRP A 172 -3.09 14.98 -1.95
C TRP A 172 -2.02 15.78 -1.19
N GLN A 173 -1.34 16.72 -1.85
CA GLN A 173 -0.33 17.52 -1.17
C GLN A 173 -0.95 18.57 -0.23
N GLU A 174 -1.99 19.25 -0.67
CA GLU A 174 -2.71 20.19 0.19
C GLU A 174 -3.35 19.49 1.38
N GLY A 175 -4.13 18.43 1.13
CA GLY A 175 -4.80 17.70 2.21
C GLY A 175 -3.83 17.08 3.22
N MET A 176 -2.74 16.48 2.78
CA MET A 176 -1.70 15.96 3.68
C MET A 176 -1.01 17.07 4.47
N GLN A 177 -0.66 18.19 3.83
CA GLN A 177 -0.01 19.33 4.47
C GLN A 177 -0.89 20.01 5.52
N GLU A 178 -2.15 20.26 5.20
CA GLU A 178 -3.11 20.90 6.12
C GLU A 178 -3.35 20.07 7.38
N ALA A 179 -3.33 18.76 7.25
CA ALA A 179 -3.56 17.83 8.34
C ALA A 179 -2.28 17.30 9.02
N ASN A 180 -1.10 17.85 8.68
CA ASN A 180 0.20 17.38 9.16
C ASN A 180 0.51 15.92 8.84
N GLY A 181 -0.01 15.39 7.75
CA GLY A 181 0.39 14.12 7.19
C GLY A 181 1.65 14.28 6.31
N TRP A 182 2.25 13.17 5.92
CA TRP A 182 3.41 13.17 5.02
C TRP A 182 3.23 12.19 3.87
N ASN A 183 3.07 12.73 2.65
CA ASN A 183 3.00 11.94 1.44
C ASN A 183 4.40 11.74 0.85
N SER A 184 4.89 10.51 0.83
CA SER A 184 6.16 10.15 0.21
C SER A 184 5.99 9.99 -1.29
N LEU A 185 6.36 11.00 -2.05
CA LEU A 185 6.21 11.02 -3.51
C LEU A 185 7.25 10.15 -4.20
N PHE A 186 6.81 9.41 -5.23
CA PHE A 186 7.68 8.62 -6.09
C PHE A 186 7.09 8.50 -7.49
N TRP A 187 7.90 8.14 -8.48
CA TRP A 187 7.46 7.98 -9.86
C TRP A 187 7.62 6.57 -10.39
N CYS A 188 8.55 5.83 -9.85
CA CYS A 188 8.76 4.43 -10.18
C CYS A 188 9.43 3.71 -9.01
N ASN A 189 9.25 2.40 -8.97
CA ASN A 189 9.89 1.49 -8.03
C ASN A 189 10.07 0.12 -8.70
N HIS A 190 10.36 -0.93 -7.94
CA HIS A 190 10.49 -2.30 -8.45
C HIS A 190 9.19 -2.86 -9.05
N ASP A 191 8.02 -2.34 -8.66
CA ASP A 191 6.69 -2.76 -9.14
C ASP A 191 6.13 -1.88 -10.26
N GLN A 192 6.81 -0.78 -10.60
CA GLN A 192 6.35 0.19 -11.60
C GLN A 192 7.39 0.40 -12.69
N PRO A 193 6.99 0.53 -13.96
CA PRO A 193 7.89 0.88 -15.04
C PRO A 193 8.63 2.19 -14.77
N ARG A 194 9.79 2.36 -15.39
CA ARG A 194 10.54 3.62 -15.32
C ARG A 194 9.67 4.79 -15.77
N VAL A 195 9.77 5.90 -15.04
CA VAL A 195 8.99 7.12 -15.33
C VAL A 195 9.18 7.63 -16.77
N VAL A 196 10.40 7.54 -17.30
CA VAL A 196 10.71 7.97 -18.67
C VAL A 196 9.95 7.14 -19.71
N SER A 197 9.78 5.84 -19.46
CA SER A 197 9.06 4.93 -20.37
C SER A 197 7.55 5.19 -20.42
N ARG A 198 6.99 5.82 -19.39
CA ARG A 198 5.54 6.07 -19.28
C ARG A 198 5.16 7.54 -19.50
N PHE A 199 5.90 8.46 -18.88
CA PHE A 199 5.58 9.89 -18.87
C PHE A 199 6.61 10.74 -19.61
N GLY A 200 7.70 10.16 -20.10
CA GLY A 200 8.79 10.82 -20.78
C GLY A 200 8.91 10.45 -22.26
N ASP A 201 9.98 10.92 -22.88
CA ASP A 201 10.36 10.59 -24.25
C ASP A 201 11.87 10.37 -24.33
N GLU A 202 12.28 9.13 -24.62
CA GLU A 202 13.68 8.77 -24.75
C GLU A 202 14.35 9.36 -26.02
N LYS A 203 13.56 9.73 -27.03
CA LYS A 203 14.09 10.25 -28.31
C LYS A 203 14.54 11.71 -28.24
N THR A 204 14.11 12.42 -27.19
CA THR A 204 14.44 13.85 -27.00
C THR A 204 15.48 14.08 -25.91
N ILE A 205 16.02 13.04 -25.32
CA ILE A 205 17.17 13.11 -24.41
C ILE A 205 18.37 13.62 -25.21
N GLY A 206 18.61 14.90 -25.17
CA GLY A 206 19.74 15.55 -25.84
C GLY A 206 19.41 16.77 -26.73
N LYS A 207 18.15 17.08 -26.99
CA LYS A 207 17.73 18.25 -27.80
C LYS A 207 16.89 19.28 -27.04
N SER A 208 16.31 18.93 -25.99
CA SER A 208 15.69 19.82 -25.01
C SER A 208 15.80 19.16 -23.68
N GLN A 209 15.95 19.92 -22.62
CA GLN A 209 15.78 19.44 -21.28
C GLN A 209 14.58 18.49 -21.23
N PRO A 210 14.67 17.35 -20.56
CA PRO A 210 13.57 16.39 -20.58
C PRO A 210 12.28 17.12 -20.34
N LYS A 211 11.30 16.90 -21.20
CA LYS A 211 9.92 17.30 -20.97
C LYS A 211 9.33 16.52 -19.79
N CYS A 212 10.18 15.99 -18.97
CA CYS A 212 9.91 15.64 -17.62
C CYS A 212 9.75 16.96 -16.87
N SER A 213 8.65 17.64 -17.16
CA SER A 213 8.12 18.76 -16.35
C SER A 213 7.92 18.37 -14.90
N LEU A 214 8.30 17.15 -14.57
CA LEU A 214 8.29 16.56 -13.26
C LEU A 214 9.36 17.10 -12.32
N HIS A 215 10.41 17.72 -12.82
CA HIS A 215 11.39 18.44 -11.99
C HIS A 215 10.83 19.71 -11.34
N LEU A 216 9.59 20.07 -11.67
CA LEU A 216 8.93 21.26 -11.10
C LEU A 216 8.00 20.95 -9.92
N PHE A 217 7.90 19.67 -9.51
CA PHE A 217 7.02 19.25 -8.41
C PHE A 217 7.75 18.48 -7.30
N ILE A 218 9.07 18.60 -7.20
CA ILE A 218 9.86 18.16 -6.05
C ILE A 218 10.36 19.37 -5.30
#